data_2e53bb43ce2eb5e740140adfb627f377
#
_entry.id   2e53bb43ce2eb5e740140adfb627f377
#
_cell.length_a   1.000
_cell.length_b   1.000
_cell.length_c   1.000
_cell.angle_alpha   90.00
_cell.angle_beta   90.00
_cell.angle_gamma   90.00
#
_symmetry.space_group_name_H-M   'P 1'
#
loop_
_entity.id
_entity.type
_entity.pdbx_description
1 polymer ?
#
loop_
_entity_poly.entity_id
_entity_poly.type
_entity_poly.pdbx_seq_one_letter_code
_entity_poly.pdbx_strand_id
1 'polypeptide(L)'
;MRPNWNWDYYDSKKMAVISTQKLSLEIKSKASDLDFDMCGIAKVRPLSERKSVLKEWVDAGMNDIMGYLAREPEKRMDPGLLVPGARSVIVTALNYYSEAGQKKEGVPVLSRYTYGKDYHDIIIPRLRELFEFIKSKVPDAGGRVYCDSGPVHEKAWAVEAGLGWQGRNSLLINKGLGSFLFIGVLILNIELDYDKPFTSDLCGECRLCIGACPTQAINDNRTIDTRKCIANLTIDKRGPIPSE
;
A
#
# COMPACT_ATOMS: atom_id res chain seq x y z
N MET A 1 51.20 -24.67 -36.96
CA MET A 1 50.46 -25.02 -35.75
C MET A 1 49.45 -23.93 -35.49
N ARG A 2 48.16 -24.17 -35.64
CA ARG A 2 47.08 -23.21 -35.28
C ARG A 2 46.61 -23.56 -33.86
N PRO A 3 46.39 -22.59 -32.97
CA PRO A 3 45.89 -22.86 -31.64
C PRO A 3 44.42 -23.32 -31.72
N ASN A 4 44.15 -24.44 -31.05
CA ASN A 4 42.82 -25.04 -30.93
C ASN A 4 42.06 -24.23 -29.87
N TRP A 5 41.22 -23.26 -30.28
CA TRP A 5 40.31 -22.56 -29.37
C TRP A 5 39.12 -23.45 -29.09
N ASN A 6 39.06 -23.94 -27.86
CA ASN A 6 37.92 -24.73 -27.39
C ASN A 6 36.76 -23.78 -27.10
N TRP A 7 35.75 -23.74 -27.95
CA TRP A 7 34.55 -22.89 -27.85
C TRP A 7 33.52 -23.41 -26.83
N ASP A 8 33.78 -24.57 -26.21
CA ASP A 8 32.85 -25.23 -25.28
C ASP A 8 32.87 -24.63 -23.85
N TYR A 9 33.73 -23.64 -23.57
CA TYR A 9 33.88 -23.07 -22.23
C TYR A 9 32.91 -21.92 -21.94
N TYR A 10 32.16 -21.42 -22.93
CA TYR A 10 31.28 -20.24 -22.77
C TYR A 10 29.79 -20.57 -22.64
N ASP A 11 29.36 -21.79 -22.65
CA ASP A 11 27.94 -22.16 -22.65
C ASP A 11 27.39 -22.74 -21.33
N SER A 12 28.07 -22.57 -20.21
CA SER A 12 27.66 -23.18 -18.94
C SER A 12 27.12 -22.23 -17.87
N LYS A 13 26.71 -21.00 -18.23
CA LYS A 13 25.92 -20.12 -17.35
C LYS A 13 24.65 -19.62 -18.02
N LYS A 14 23.83 -20.53 -18.54
CA LYS A 14 22.39 -20.27 -18.62
C LYS A 14 21.90 -20.23 -17.17
N MET A 15 21.83 -19.04 -16.57
CA MET A 15 21.06 -18.84 -15.35
C MET A 15 19.66 -19.41 -15.64
N ALA A 16 19.29 -20.47 -14.94
CA ALA A 16 17.98 -21.06 -15.09
C ALA A 16 16.95 -19.95 -14.86
N VAL A 17 16.16 -19.64 -15.89
CA VAL A 17 15.10 -18.61 -15.79
C VAL A 17 14.14 -19.08 -14.72
N ILE A 18 14.12 -18.39 -13.58
CA ILE A 18 13.18 -18.69 -12.52
C ILE A 18 11.75 -18.46 -13.03
N SER A 19 10.85 -19.42 -12.81
CA SER A 19 9.46 -19.23 -13.20
C SER A 19 8.80 -18.10 -12.37
N THR A 20 7.87 -17.38 -12.98
CA THR A 20 7.12 -16.31 -12.29
C THR A 20 6.45 -16.82 -11.01
N GLN A 21 5.86 -18.02 -11.06
CA GLN A 21 5.24 -18.66 -9.89
C GLN A 21 6.25 -18.92 -8.77
N LYS A 22 7.40 -19.51 -9.08
CA LYS A 22 8.43 -19.78 -8.07
C LYS A 22 8.97 -18.48 -7.47
N LEU A 23 9.24 -17.48 -8.30
CA LEU A 23 9.70 -16.16 -7.83
C LEU A 23 8.67 -15.51 -6.93
N SER A 24 7.39 -15.56 -7.29
CA SER A 24 6.30 -14.98 -6.48
C SER A 24 6.18 -15.65 -5.12
N LEU A 25 6.35 -16.96 -5.04
CA LEU A 25 6.38 -17.70 -3.76
C LEU A 25 7.61 -17.32 -2.92
N GLU A 26 8.79 -17.22 -3.53
CA GLU A 26 10.02 -16.80 -2.83
C GLU A 26 9.91 -15.34 -2.32
N ILE A 27 9.28 -14.44 -3.09
CA ILE A 27 9.00 -13.06 -2.67
C ILE A 27 8.08 -13.03 -1.43
N LYS A 28 7.00 -13.80 -1.44
CA LYS A 28 6.07 -13.87 -0.29
C LYS A 28 6.75 -14.46 0.95
N SER A 29 7.56 -15.49 0.78
CA SER A 29 8.38 -16.06 1.86
C SER A 29 9.35 -15.01 2.42
N LYS A 30 10.09 -14.32 1.55
CA LYS A 30 11.03 -13.26 1.98
C LYS A 30 10.30 -12.11 2.66
N ALA A 31 9.11 -11.73 2.23
CA ALA A 31 8.30 -10.71 2.91
C ALA A 31 7.93 -11.15 4.33
N SER A 32 7.58 -12.43 4.51
CA SER A 32 7.34 -13.00 5.86
C SER A 32 8.60 -13.00 6.72
N ASP A 33 9.76 -13.35 6.15
CA ASP A 33 11.06 -13.31 6.84
C ASP A 33 11.46 -11.88 7.25
N LEU A 34 10.90 -10.87 6.58
CA LEU A 34 11.04 -9.44 6.88
C LEU A 34 9.95 -8.94 7.86
N ASP A 35 9.26 -9.83 8.55
CA ASP A 35 8.17 -9.56 9.50
C ASP A 35 7.01 -8.74 8.91
N PHE A 36 6.65 -8.94 7.65
CA PHE A 36 5.35 -8.49 7.14
C PHE A 36 4.31 -9.56 7.45
N ASP A 37 3.17 -9.15 7.99
CA ASP A 37 2.05 -10.06 8.29
C ASP A 37 1.31 -10.52 7.03
N MET A 38 1.38 -9.75 5.96
CA MET A 38 0.76 -10.07 4.67
C MET A 38 1.62 -9.60 3.51
N CYS A 39 1.56 -10.36 2.42
CA CYS A 39 2.13 -9.99 1.13
C CYS A 39 1.24 -10.51 0.02
N GLY A 40 0.83 -9.64 -0.89
CA GLY A 40 0.07 -9.99 -2.09
C GLY A 40 0.64 -9.29 -3.32
N ILE A 41 0.33 -9.83 -4.49
CA ILE A 41 0.86 -9.37 -5.77
C ILE A 41 -0.30 -9.09 -6.72
N ALA A 42 -0.43 -7.83 -7.16
CA ALA A 42 -1.43 -7.41 -8.13
C ALA A 42 -0.81 -7.18 -9.52
N LYS A 43 -1.60 -7.41 -10.56
CA LYS A 43 -1.25 -7.02 -11.92
C LYS A 43 -1.41 -5.51 -12.06
N VAL A 44 -0.43 -4.84 -12.67
CA VAL A 44 -0.53 -3.41 -12.98
C VAL A 44 -1.65 -3.17 -13.99
N ARG A 45 -2.50 -2.22 -13.67
CA ARG A 45 -3.53 -1.66 -14.54
C ARG A 45 -3.88 -0.24 -14.08
N PRO A 46 -4.45 0.60 -14.92
CA PRO A 46 -5.08 1.83 -14.46
C PRO A 46 -6.29 1.53 -13.57
N LEU A 47 -6.42 2.22 -12.43
CA LEU A 47 -7.57 2.15 -11.52
C LEU A 47 -8.67 3.13 -11.98
N SER A 48 -9.11 3.00 -13.23
CA SER A 48 -10.00 3.98 -13.89
C SER A 48 -11.32 4.17 -13.15
N GLU A 49 -11.83 3.12 -12.51
CA GLU A 49 -13.07 3.13 -11.73
C GLU A 49 -13.01 4.02 -10.47
N ARG A 50 -11.79 4.38 -10.04
CA ARG A 50 -11.61 5.25 -8.88
C ARG A 50 -11.37 6.71 -9.25
N LYS A 51 -11.17 6.99 -10.54
CA LYS A 51 -10.86 8.33 -11.03
C LYS A 51 -12.03 9.30 -10.83
N SER A 52 -13.25 8.88 -11.12
CA SER A 52 -14.45 9.70 -10.91
C SER A 52 -14.66 10.02 -9.43
N VAL A 53 -14.50 9.02 -8.57
CA VAL A 53 -14.66 9.19 -7.11
C VAL A 53 -13.65 10.20 -6.57
N LEU A 54 -12.37 10.10 -6.97
CA LEU A 54 -11.35 11.06 -6.55
C LEU A 54 -11.67 12.47 -7.08
N LYS A 55 -12.07 12.58 -8.35
CA LYS A 55 -12.42 13.87 -8.95
C LYS A 55 -13.59 14.51 -8.22
N GLU A 56 -14.70 13.81 -8.03
CA GLU A 56 -15.88 14.29 -7.32
C GLU A 56 -15.55 14.74 -5.90
N TRP A 57 -14.69 13.97 -5.20
CA TRP A 57 -14.26 14.27 -3.85
C TRP A 57 -13.41 15.55 -3.79
N VAL A 58 -12.51 15.76 -4.76
CA VAL A 58 -11.70 16.98 -4.89
C VAL A 58 -12.57 18.18 -5.31
N ASP A 59 -13.45 18.00 -6.30
CA ASP A 59 -14.35 19.07 -6.78
C ASP A 59 -15.29 19.56 -5.67
N ALA A 60 -15.68 18.67 -4.75
CA ALA A 60 -16.48 19.02 -3.57
C ALA A 60 -15.65 19.67 -2.43
N GLY A 61 -14.35 19.89 -2.64
CA GLY A 61 -13.44 20.47 -1.64
C GLY A 61 -13.23 19.59 -0.40
N MET A 62 -13.54 18.29 -0.51
CA MET A 62 -13.43 17.36 0.63
C MET A 62 -11.98 17.03 0.99
N ASN A 63 -11.01 17.42 0.15
CA ASN A 63 -9.57 17.26 0.42
C ASN A 63 -9.01 18.34 1.33
N ASP A 64 -9.77 19.41 1.61
CA ASP A 64 -9.36 20.53 2.48
C ASP A 64 -7.92 20.99 2.20
N ILE A 65 -7.07 21.01 3.22
CA ILE A 65 -5.65 21.41 3.12
C ILE A 65 -4.77 20.38 2.44
N MET A 66 -5.25 19.14 2.22
CA MET A 66 -4.52 18.07 1.56
C MET A 66 -4.44 18.30 0.03
N GLY A 67 -3.98 19.48 -0.42
CA GLY A 67 -3.85 19.82 -1.84
C GLY A 67 -2.96 18.85 -2.65
N TYR A 68 -2.09 18.12 -1.96
CA TYR A 68 -1.27 17.08 -2.60
C TYR A 68 -2.09 15.90 -3.15
N LEU A 69 -3.30 15.66 -2.62
CA LEU A 69 -4.20 14.61 -3.13
C LEU A 69 -4.85 15.00 -4.47
N ALA A 70 -5.00 16.30 -4.72
CA ALA A 70 -5.48 16.82 -5.99
C ALA A 70 -4.38 16.96 -7.05
N ARG A 71 -3.09 16.88 -6.64
CA ARG A 71 -1.96 16.95 -7.57
C ARG A 71 -1.71 15.60 -8.22
N GLU A 72 -1.46 15.61 -9.52
CA GLU A 72 -1.08 14.42 -10.30
C GLU A 72 -2.01 13.20 -10.09
N PRO A 73 -3.35 13.39 -10.19
CA PRO A 73 -4.32 12.32 -9.93
C PRO A 73 -4.10 11.11 -10.83
N GLU A 74 -3.57 11.30 -12.04
CA GLU A 74 -3.26 10.23 -12.98
C GLU A 74 -2.19 9.27 -12.42
N LYS A 75 -1.14 9.81 -11.80
CA LYS A 75 -0.09 8.98 -11.18
C LYS A 75 -0.62 8.13 -10.04
N ARG A 76 -1.63 8.62 -9.29
CA ARG A 76 -2.27 7.85 -8.22
C ARG A 76 -3.05 6.67 -8.75
N MET A 77 -3.55 6.77 -9.99
CA MET A 77 -4.38 5.75 -10.61
C MET A 77 -3.60 4.80 -11.50
N ASP A 78 -2.40 5.20 -11.98
CA ASP A 78 -1.62 4.40 -12.93
C ASP A 78 -0.16 4.25 -12.46
N PRO A 79 0.22 3.07 -11.94
CA PRO A 79 1.60 2.77 -11.57
C PRO A 79 2.59 2.85 -12.74
N GLY A 80 2.12 2.70 -13.98
CA GLY A 80 2.95 2.83 -15.18
C GLY A 80 3.54 4.23 -15.34
N LEU A 81 2.90 5.26 -14.78
CA LEU A 81 3.40 6.63 -14.75
C LEU A 81 4.46 6.87 -13.65
N LEU A 82 4.60 5.93 -12.71
CA LEU A 82 5.57 6.00 -11.61
C LEU A 82 6.81 5.17 -11.90
N VAL A 83 6.62 4.02 -12.54
CA VAL A 83 7.69 3.08 -12.91
C VAL A 83 7.50 2.72 -14.38
N PRO A 84 8.37 3.19 -15.29
CA PRO A 84 8.28 2.84 -16.70
C PRO A 84 8.28 1.32 -16.90
N GLY A 85 7.34 0.82 -17.69
CA GLY A 85 7.19 -0.60 -17.94
C GLY A 85 6.68 -1.42 -16.75
N ALA A 86 6.06 -0.78 -15.75
CA ALA A 86 5.47 -1.47 -14.59
C ALA A 86 4.53 -2.61 -15.02
N ARG A 87 4.66 -3.77 -14.38
CA ARG A 87 3.86 -4.97 -14.61
C ARG A 87 3.23 -5.54 -13.35
N SER A 88 3.92 -5.41 -12.20
CA SER A 88 3.48 -5.97 -10.93
C SER A 88 3.49 -4.92 -9.83
N VAL A 89 2.53 -5.02 -8.92
CA VAL A 89 2.49 -4.27 -7.67
C VAL A 89 2.50 -5.28 -6.52
N ILE A 90 3.58 -5.32 -5.76
CA ILE A 90 3.64 -6.06 -4.51
C ILE A 90 3.12 -5.16 -3.41
N VAL A 91 2.16 -5.66 -2.65
CA VAL A 91 1.60 -4.95 -1.49
C VAL A 91 1.88 -5.77 -0.25
N THR A 92 2.48 -5.15 0.74
CA THR A 92 2.71 -5.74 2.06
C THR A 92 1.87 -5.03 3.11
N ALA A 93 1.52 -5.73 4.18
CA ALA A 93 0.88 -5.13 5.33
C ALA A 93 1.58 -5.56 6.61
N LEU A 94 1.65 -4.61 7.57
CA LEU A 94 2.20 -4.82 8.91
C LEU A 94 1.13 -4.41 9.92
N ASN A 95 0.74 -5.31 10.81
CA ASN A 95 -0.21 -5.03 11.86
C ASN A 95 0.47 -4.26 13.01
N TYR A 96 -0.11 -3.12 13.37
CA TYR A 96 0.39 -2.29 14.47
C TYR A 96 -0.52 -2.32 15.71
N TYR A 97 -1.48 -3.22 15.75
CA TYR A 97 -2.35 -3.35 16.92
C TYR A 97 -1.54 -3.72 18.14
N SER A 98 -1.81 -3.03 19.24
CA SER A 98 -1.27 -3.32 20.54
C SER A 98 -2.38 -3.20 21.59
N GLU A 99 -2.40 -4.09 22.57
CA GLU A 99 -3.28 -3.98 23.73
C GLU A 99 -2.87 -2.84 24.65
N ALA A 100 -1.62 -2.37 24.55
CA ALA A 100 -1.14 -1.23 25.31
C ALA A 100 -2.00 0.01 25.00
N GLY A 101 -2.42 0.70 26.03
CA GLY A 101 -3.21 1.92 25.97
C GLY A 101 -2.61 3.03 26.82
N GLN A 102 -3.06 4.25 26.62
CA GLN A 102 -2.71 5.34 27.51
C GLN A 102 -3.31 5.08 28.89
N LYS A 103 -2.48 5.24 29.92
CA LYS A 103 -2.87 5.03 31.33
C LYS A 103 -3.27 6.34 32.02
N LYS A 104 -2.94 7.49 31.44
CA LYS A 104 -3.18 8.78 32.05
C LYS A 104 -4.56 9.31 31.66
N GLU A 105 -5.41 9.55 32.65
CA GLU A 105 -6.72 10.17 32.47
C GLU A 105 -6.62 11.69 32.26
N GLY A 106 -7.63 12.28 31.64
CA GLY A 106 -7.70 13.74 31.43
C GLY A 106 -6.75 14.29 30.38
N VAL A 107 -6.15 13.43 29.55
CA VAL A 107 -5.33 13.82 28.39
C VAL A 107 -5.93 13.31 27.08
N PRO A 108 -5.64 13.96 25.94
CA PRO A 108 -6.08 13.46 24.64
C PRO A 108 -5.58 12.04 24.38
N VAL A 109 -6.44 11.21 23.79
CA VAL A 109 -6.09 9.86 23.39
C VAL A 109 -5.39 9.89 22.04
N LEU A 110 -4.14 9.46 21.99
CA LEU A 110 -3.38 9.35 20.76
C LEU A 110 -3.78 8.11 19.95
N SER A 111 -3.72 8.22 18.64
CA SER A 111 -3.94 7.09 17.76
C SER A 111 -2.88 6.01 17.94
N ARG A 112 -3.27 4.74 17.93
CA ARG A 112 -2.37 3.60 18.22
C ARG A 112 -1.18 3.51 17.28
N TYR A 113 -1.31 3.97 16.03
CA TYR A 113 -0.21 3.94 15.07
C TYR A 113 1.01 4.79 15.50
N THR A 114 0.83 5.72 16.47
CA THR A 114 1.90 6.59 16.99
C THR A 114 2.62 6.02 18.21
N TYR A 115 2.25 4.84 18.70
CA TYR A 115 2.81 4.28 19.93
C TYR A 115 4.20 3.67 19.80
N GLY A 116 4.68 3.47 18.59
CA GLY A 116 5.97 2.86 18.29
C GLY A 116 6.95 3.81 17.61
N LYS A 117 7.91 3.21 16.95
CA LYS A 117 8.78 3.92 15.99
C LYS A 117 7.97 4.38 14.79
N ASP A 118 8.46 5.40 14.09
CA ASP A 118 7.90 5.80 12.82
C ASP A 118 7.87 4.60 11.87
N TYR A 119 6.68 4.27 11.37
CA TYR A 119 6.48 3.11 10.50
C TYR A 119 7.19 3.26 9.15
N HIS A 120 7.46 4.48 8.70
CA HIS A 120 8.25 4.73 7.49
C HIS A 120 9.68 4.19 7.66
N ASP A 121 10.27 4.37 8.86
CA ASP A 121 11.62 3.89 9.18
C ASP A 121 11.69 2.36 9.34
N ILE A 122 10.54 1.69 9.39
CA ILE A 122 10.43 0.24 9.46
C ILE A 122 10.13 -0.34 8.08
N ILE A 123 9.08 0.15 7.43
CA ILE A 123 8.53 -0.44 6.21
C ILE A 123 9.42 -0.16 5.00
N ILE A 124 9.90 1.07 4.83
CA ILE A 124 10.71 1.43 3.65
C ILE A 124 12.03 0.63 3.59
N PRO A 125 12.82 0.47 4.69
CA PRO A 125 14.00 -0.38 4.67
C PRO A 125 13.68 -1.85 4.35
N ARG A 126 12.61 -2.43 4.93
CA ARG A 126 12.18 -3.80 4.66
C ARG A 126 11.77 -4.00 3.19
N LEU A 127 11.02 -3.05 2.61
CA LEU A 127 10.68 -3.08 1.19
C LEU A 127 11.91 -2.95 0.28
N ARG A 128 12.90 -2.15 0.66
CA ARG A 128 14.15 -2.05 -0.08
C ARG A 128 14.92 -3.38 -0.02
N GLU A 129 14.99 -4.03 1.13
CA GLU A 129 15.60 -5.35 1.26
C GLU A 129 14.87 -6.39 0.42
N LEU A 130 13.54 -6.38 0.40
CA LEU A 130 12.73 -7.23 -0.48
C LEU A 130 13.05 -6.96 -1.95
N PHE A 131 13.21 -5.71 -2.32
CA PHE A 131 13.58 -5.33 -3.70
C PHE A 131 15.00 -5.80 -4.08
N GLU A 132 15.97 -5.65 -3.20
CA GLU A 132 17.33 -6.17 -3.44
C GLU A 132 17.34 -7.71 -3.53
N PHE A 133 16.54 -8.40 -2.73
CA PHE A 133 16.32 -9.84 -2.89
C PHE A 133 15.78 -10.18 -4.29
N ILE A 134 14.79 -9.45 -4.79
CA ILE A 134 14.25 -9.65 -6.15
C ILE A 134 15.33 -9.42 -7.19
N LYS A 135 16.11 -8.35 -7.08
CA LYS A 135 17.22 -8.04 -7.99
C LYS A 135 18.32 -9.11 -7.97
N SER A 136 18.54 -9.78 -6.85
CA SER A 136 19.46 -10.92 -6.79
C SER A 136 19.02 -12.11 -7.64
N LYS A 137 17.71 -12.24 -7.90
CA LYS A 137 17.11 -13.29 -8.75
C LYS A 137 16.90 -12.84 -10.18
N VAL A 138 16.56 -11.55 -10.37
CA VAL A 138 16.30 -10.91 -11.64
C VAL A 138 17.08 -9.59 -11.68
N PRO A 139 18.33 -9.59 -12.12
CA PRO A 139 19.22 -8.41 -12.06
C PRO A 139 18.68 -7.17 -12.77
N ASP A 140 17.91 -7.34 -13.85
CA ASP A 140 17.33 -6.26 -14.64
C ASP A 140 15.97 -5.76 -14.06
N ALA A 141 15.55 -6.25 -12.90
CA ALA A 141 14.32 -5.79 -12.25
C ALA A 141 14.47 -4.32 -11.82
N GLY A 142 13.62 -3.47 -12.41
CA GLY A 142 13.43 -2.08 -12.03
C GLY A 142 12.18 -1.92 -11.18
N GLY A 143 12.20 -0.98 -10.24
CA GLY A 143 11.04 -0.75 -9.39
C GLY A 143 11.20 0.42 -8.43
N ARG A 144 10.14 0.68 -7.66
CA ARG A 144 10.11 1.74 -6.66
C ARG A 144 9.25 1.36 -5.47
N VAL A 145 9.75 1.66 -4.27
CA VAL A 145 9.06 1.43 -2.99
C VAL A 145 8.31 2.68 -2.54
N TYR A 146 7.16 2.47 -1.89
CA TYR A 146 6.32 3.50 -1.32
C TYR A 146 5.75 3.03 0.02
N CYS A 147 5.57 3.99 0.91
CA CYS A 147 4.80 3.83 2.14
C CYS A 147 4.24 5.21 2.48
N ASP A 148 2.92 5.39 2.33
CA ASP A 148 2.14 6.60 2.63
C ASP A 148 2.56 7.89 1.88
N SER A 149 3.82 8.11 1.64
CA SER A 149 4.38 9.37 1.12
C SER A 149 4.40 9.52 -0.40
N GLY A 150 3.85 8.58 -1.17
CA GLY A 150 3.87 8.59 -2.63
C GLY A 150 2.52 8.85 -3.29
N PRO A 151 2.49 9.21 -4.60
CA PRO A 151 1.26 9.31 -5.35
C PRO A 151 0.74 7.92 -5.77
N VAL A 152 0.53 7.04 -4.79
CA VAL A 152 0.02 5.67 -4.94
C VAL A 152 -1.26 5.51 -4.15
N HIS A 153 -2.25 4.87 -4.75
CA HIS A 153 -3.51 4.55 -4.05
C HIS A 153 -3.38 3.21 -3.30
N GLU A 154 -2.55 3.18 -2.24
CA GLU A 154 -2.09 1.97 -1.56
C GLU A 154 -3.22 1.03 -1.12
N LYS A 155 -4.28 1.57 -0.52
CA LYS A 155 -5.43 0.77 -0.07
C LYS A 155 -6.18 0.11 -1.23
N ALA A 156 -6.24 0.76 -2.39
CA ALA A 156 -6.80 0.16 -3.58
C ALA A 156 -5.93 -0.99 -4.09
N TRP A 157 -4.61 -0.79 -4.13
CA TRP A 157 -3.67 -1.84 -4.52
C TRP A 157 -3.67 -3.01 -3.53
N ALA A 158 -3.89 -2.76 -2.25
CA ALA A 158 -4.06 -3.83 -1.25
C ALA A 158 -5.31 -4.70 -1.54
N VAL A 159 -6.39 -4.10 -2.00
CA VAL A 159 -7.59 -4.83 -2.46
C VAL A 159 -7.29 -5.62 -3.73
N GLU A 160 -6.61 -5.03 -4.72
CA GLU A 160 -6.21 -5.70 -5.96
C GLU A 160 -5.22 -6.87 -5.70
N ALA A 161 -4.39 -6.75 -4.67
CA ALA A 161 -3.47 -7.81 -4.23
C ALA A 161 -4.11 -8.84 -3.28
N GLY A 162 -5.42 -8.77 -3.04
CA GLY A 162 -6.17 -9.76 -2.26
C GLY A 162 -6.00 -9.66 -0.74
N LEU A 163 -5.44 -8.56 -0.20
CA LEU A 163 -5.16 -8.44 1.24
C LEU A 163 -6.42 -8.21 2.08
N GLY A 164 -7.52 -7.78 1.49
CA GLY A 164 -8.77 -7.49 2.17
C GLY A 164 -9.63 -6.52 1.39
N TRP A 165 -10.61 -5.92 2.05
CA TRP A 165 -11.52 -4.96 1.41
C TRP A 165 -11.35 -3.56 1.97
N GLN A 166 -11.74 -2.56 1.21
CA GLN A 166 -11.83 -1.19 1.70
C GLN A 166 -13.14 -1.01 2.47
N GLY A 167 -13.04 -0.78 3.77
CA GLY A 167 -14.18 -0.53 4.64
C GLY A 167 -14.89 0.81 4.36
N ARG A 168 -16.06 1.02 4.98
CA ARG A 168 -16.78 2.30 4.93
C ARG A 168 -15.97 3.45 5.55
N ASN A 169 -15.09 3.15 6.51
CA ASN A 169 -14.14 4.08 7.10
C ASN A 169 -12.91 4.39 6.21
N SER A 170 -12.95 3.96 4.96
CA SER A 170 -11.86 4.16 3.99
C SER A 170 -10.53 3.44 4.32
N LEU A 171 -10.51 2.57 5.33
CA LEU A 171 -9.33 1.77 5.68
C LEU A 171 -9.36 0.41 4.96
N LEU A 172 -8.16 -0.18 4.78
CA LEU A 172 -8.05 -1.60 4.47
C LEU A 172 -8.49 -2.40 5.69
N ILE A 173 -9.34 -3.40 5.48
CA ILE A 173 -9.78 -4.34 6.51
C ILE A 173 -9.44 -5.75 6.06
N ASN A 174 -8.78 -6.51 6.92
CA ASN A 174 -8.53 -7.93 6.73
C ASN A 174 -9.35 -8.75 7.74
N LYS A 175 -9.89 -9.89 7.33
CA LYS A 175 -10.76 -10.72 8.19
C LYS A 175 -10.02 -11.25 9.43
N GLY A 176 -8.73 -11.56 9.31
CA GLY A 176 -7.95 -12.12 10.43
C GLY A 176 -7.23 -11.06 11.26
N LEU A 177 -6.77 -9.97 10.62
CA LEU A 177 -5.90 -8.97 11.24
C LEU A 177 -6.63 -7.65 11.57
N GLY A 178 -7.89 -7.48 11.17
CA GLY A 178 -8.61 -6.23 11.38
C GLY A 178 -8.15 -5.09 10.46
N SER A 179 -8.13 -3.86 10.98
CA SER A 179 -7.83 -2.64 10.20
C SER A 179 -6.63 -1.83 10.72
N PHE A 180 -5.92 -2.33 11.72
CA PHE A 180 -4.71 -1.70 12.25
C PHE A 180 -3.50 -2.11 11.40
N LEU A 181 -3.49 -1.69 10.14
CA LEU A 181 -2.53 -2.13 9.12
C LEU A 181 -1.80 -0.94 8.52
N PHE A 182 -0.47 -0.95 8.61
CA PHE A 182 0.38 -0.14 7.75
C PHE A 182 0.55 -0.86 6.41
N ILE A 183 0.61 -0.12 5.33
CA ILE A 183 0.70 -0.66 3.97
C ILE A 183 2.02 -0.21 3.35
N GLY A 184 2.73 -1.17 2.76
CA GLY A 184 3.89 -0.89 1.94
C GLY A 184 3.65 -1.37 0.51
N VAL A 185 4.15 -0.65 -0.47
CA VAL A 185 3.97 -0.93 -1.90
C VAL A 185 5.31 -0.95 -2.61
N LEU A 186 5.54 -1.96 -3.43
CA LEU A 186 6.67 -2.06 -4.35
C LEU A 186 6.14 -2.28 -5.76
N ILE A 187 6.34 -1.28 -6.64
CA ILE A 187 5.98 -1.35 -8.05
C ILE A 187 7.18 -1.86 -8.84
N LEU A 188 6.98 -2.85 -9.72
CA LEU A 188 8.04 -3.52 -10.48
C LEU A 188 7.72 -3.57 -11.97
N ASN A 189 8.78 -3.52 -12.80
CA ASN A 189 8.71 -3.68 -14.26
C ASN A 189 8.76 -5.15 -14.71
N ILE A 190 8.78 -6.11 -13.81
CA ILE A 190 8.77 -7.55 -14.10
C ILE A 190 7.39 -8.16 -13.89
N GLU A 191 7.10 -9.21 -14.64
CA GLU A 191 5.89 -10.00 -14.49
C GLU A 191 6.05 -11.05 -13.39
N LEU A 192 5.02 -11.19 -12.56
CA LEU A 192 4.95 -12.16 -11.46
C LEU A 192 3.66 -12.98 -11.58
N ASP A 193 3.50 -13.97 -10.74
CA ASP A 193 2.22 -14.67 -10.57
C ASP A 193 1.34 -13.84 -9.64
N TYR A 194 0.11 -13.54 -10.09
CA TYR A 194 -0.76 -12.56 -9.45
C TYR A 194 -1.78 -13.22 -8.53
N ASP A 195 -2.02 -12.59 -7.39
CA ASP A 195 -3.12 -12.96 -6.51
C ASP A 195 -4.46 -12.50 -7.07
N LYS A 196 -5.54 -13.13 -6.63
CA LYS A 196 -6.89 -12.72 -6.99
C LYS A 196 -7.29 -11.50 -6.18
N PRO A 197 -7.84 -10.45 -6.81
CA PRO A 197 -8.39 -9.31 -6.08
C PRO A 197 -9.43 -9.74 -5.04
N PHE A 198 -9.50 -9.00 -3.94
CA PHE A 198 -10.55 -9.21 -2.95
C PHE A 198 -11.84 -8.53 -3.43
N THR A 199 -12.83 -9.33 -3.80
CA THR A 199 -14.06 -8.84 -4.44
C THR A 199 -15.27 -8.73 -3.51
N SER A 200 -15.20 -9.34 -2.31
CA SER A 200 -16.34 -9.36 -1.39
C SER A 200 -16.41 -8.09 -0.55
N ASP A 201 -17.60 -7.48 -0.46
CA ASP A 201 -17.87 -6.42 0.50
C ASP A 201 -18.35 -7.00 1.82
N LEU A 202 -17.45 -7.14 2.79
CA LEU A 202 -17.80 -7.68 4.09
C LEU A 202 -18.32 -6.62 5.07
N CYS A 203 -18.44 -5.37 4.66
CA CYS A 203 -19.19 -4.36 5.42
C CYS A 203 -20.71 -4.59 5.33
N GLY A 204 -21.24 -5.05 4.18
CA GLY A 204 -22.68 -5.23 3.98
C GLY A 204 -23.49 -4.03 4.48
N GLU A 205 -24.47 -4.29 5.33
CA GLU A 205 -25.33 -3.27 5.97
C GLU A 205 -24.68 -2.54 7.18
N CYS A 206 -23.48 -2.97 7.61
CA CYS A 206 -22.81 -2.41 8.79
C CYS A 206 -22.46 -0.92 8.60
N ARG A 207 -22.84 -0.08 9.53
CA ARG A 207 -22.60 1.37 9.57
C ARG A 207 -21.94 1.84 10.89
N LEU A 208 -21.37 0.93 11.67
CA LEU A 208 -20.83 1.23 13.01
C LEU A 208 -19.76 2.34 12.97
N CYS A 209 -18.85 2.32 12.00
CA CYS A 209 -17.82 3.34 11.88
C CYS A 209 -18.40 4.72 11.54
N ILE A 210 -19.47 4.79 10.74
CA ILE A 210 -20.17 6.04 10.39
C ILE A 210 -20.82 6.62 11.63
N GLY A 211 -21.58 5.81 12.37
CA GLY A 211 -22.26 6.23 13.61
C GLY A 211 -21.30 6.58 14.74
N ALA A 212 -20.12 5.93 14.80
CA ALA A 212 -19.11 6.20 15.82
C ALA A 212 -18.24 7.42 15.52
N CYS A 213 -18.28 7.98 14.30
CA CYS A 213 -17.49 9.17 13.96
C CYS A 213 -18.09 10.42 14.61
N PRO A 214 -17.43 11.04 15.59
CA PRO A 214 -18.02 12.14 16.37
C PRO A 214 -18.26 13.40 15.51
N THR A 215 -17.51 13.56 14.44
CA THR A 215 -17.58 14.70 13.52
C THR A 215 -18.34 14.39 12.24
N GLN A 216 -18.86 13.16 12.11
CA GLN A 216 -19.58 12.69 10.91
C GLN A 216 -18.77 12.91 9.60
N ALA A 217 -17.47 12.67 9.66
CA ALA A 217 -16.57 12.84 8.52
C ALA A 217 -16.63 11.67 7.53
N ILE A 218 -17.20 10.51 7.90
CA ILE A 218 -17.23 9.29 7.08
C ILE A 218 -18.48 9.28 6.22
N ASN A 219 -18.32 9.32 4.90
CA ASN A 219 -19.41 9.26 3.93
C ASN A 219 -19.81 7.82 3.60
N ASP A 220 -21.05 7.63 3.14
CA ASP A 220 -21.56 6.32 2.73
C ASP A 220 -20.83 5.71 1.54
N ASN A 221 -20.28 6.55 0.67
CA ASN A 221 -19.53 6.15 -0.52
C ASN A 221 -18.05 5.79 -0.23
N ARG A 222 -17.68 5.57 1.05
CA ARG A 222 -16.33 5.21 1.51
C ARG A 222 -15.27 6.30 1.33
N THR A 223 -15.69 7.55 1.16
CA THR A 223 -14.81 8.71 1.22
C THR A 223 -14.87 9.35 2.60
N ILE A 224 -13.88 10.17 2.89
CA ILE A 224 -13.81 10.96 4.13
C ILE A 224 -13.90 12.44 3.78
N ASP A 225 -14.81 13.17 4.40
CA ASP A 225 -14.79 14.62 4.37
C ASP A 225 -13.69 15.12 5.31
N THR A 226 -12.53 15.45 4.75
CA THR A 226 -11.36 15.78 5.57
C THR A 226 -11.52 17.11 6.30
N ARG A 227 -12.42 18.00 5.86
CA ARG A 227 -12.77 19.24 6.57
C ARG A 227 -13.29 18.98 7.98
N LYS A 228 -13.89 17.79 8.17
CA LYS A 228 -14.47 17.33 9.45
C LYS A 228 -13.60 16.29 10.14
N CYS A 229 -12.58 15.75 9.47
CA CYS A 229 -11.81 14.62 9.98
C CYS A 229 -10.82 15.08 11.06
N ILE A 230 -10.93 14.49 12.25
CA ILE A 230 -10.03 14.78 13.37
C ILE A 230 -8.56 14.54 12.98
N ALA A 231 -8.28 13.50 12.19
CA ALA A 231 -6.92 13.22 11.72
C ALA A 231 -6.36 14.36 10.86
N ASN A 232 -7.15 14.90 9.93
CA ASN A 232 -6.74 16.07 9.13
C ASN A 232 -6.48 17.30 10.03
N LEU A 233 -7.36 17.53 11.00
CA LEU A 233 -7.25 18.67 11.90
C LEU A 233 -6.07 18.59 12.86
N THR A 234 -5.63 17.40 13.24
CA THR A 234 -4.57 17.17 14.23
C THR A 234 -3.21 16.83 13.63
N ILE A 235 -3.17 16.33 12.38
CA ILE A 235 -1.93 15.88 11.73
C ILE A 235 -1.50 16.87 10.64
N ASP A 236 -2.41 17.18 9.70
CA ASP A 236 -2.07 17.96 8.50
C ASP A 236 -2.23 19.47 8.72
N LYS A 237 -3.24 19.88 9.49
CA LYS A 237 -3.54 21.29 9.70
C LYS A 237 -2.48 21.98 10.54
N ARG A 238 -2.02 23.14 10.09
CA ARG A 238 -1.15 24.04 10.84
C ARG A 238 -1.99 25.16 11.48
N GLY A 239 -1.69 25.45 12.74
CA GLY A 239 -2.41 26.49 13.49
C GLY A 239 -3.54 25.95 14.39
N PRO A 240 -4.42 26.81 14.92
CA PRO A 240 -5.44 26.39 15.87
C PRO A 240 -6.50 25.50 15.21
N ILE A 241 -6.97 24.53 15.98
CA ILE A 241 -8.12 23.69 15.60
C ILE A 241 -9.38 24.55 15.75
N PRO A 242 -10.35 24.51 14.79
CA PRO A 242 -11.62 25.20 14.93
C PRO A 242 -12.37 24.78 16.20
N SER A 243 -13.14 25.70 16.76
CA SER A 243 -13.93 25.45 17.97
C SER A 243 -15.24 24.69 17.72
N GLU A 244 -15.59 24.41 16.45
CA GLU A 244 -16.81 23.71 16.02
C GLU A 244 -16.51 22.35 15.43
#